data_889f1d390337c9d33a8890035bb4f5b6
#
_entry.id   889f1d390337c9d33a8890035bb4f5b6
#
_cell.length_a   1.000
_cell.length_b   1.000
_cell.length_c   1.000
_cell.angle_alpha   90.00
_cell.angle_beta   90.00
_cell.angle_gamma   90.00
#
_symmetry.space_group_name_H-M   'P 1'
#
loop_
_entity.id
_entity.type
_entity.pdbx_description
1 polymer ?
#
loop_
_entity_poly.entity_id
_entity_poly.type
_entity_poly.pdbx_seq_one_letter_code
_entity_poly.pdbx_strand_id
1 'polypeptide(L)'
;NILKLDTVDEDYIHTVDRPTGHYSVGEIVEHMKAFQGNCIIQTMFMKGSYQGKDVDNTSDKYVLPWLEVVKEIKPRQVMIYTIDRETPDHDLCKATHEELDRIAALIKEAGILVSVSY
;
A
#
# COMPACT_ATOMS: atom_id res chain seq x y z
N ASN A 1 -13.99 3.70 -9.07
CA ASN A 1 -13.43 4.39 -7.89
C ASN A 1 -12.05 3.85 -7.54
N ILE A 2 -11.07 4.73 -7.51
CA ILE A 2 -9.72 4.37 -7.12
C ILE A 2 -9.51 4.84 -5.68
N LEU A 3 -9.17 3.90 -4.80
CA LEU A 3 -8.99 4.15 -3.39
C LEU A 3 -7.54 3.88 -3.01
N LYS A 4 -6.91 4.82 -2.32
CA LYS A 4 -5.51 4.70 -1.93
C LYS A 4 -5.38 4.02 -0.57
N LEU A 5 -4.55 2.96 -0.51
CA LEU A 5 -4.28 2.23 0.72
C LEU A 5 -2.84 1.74 0.72
N ASP A 6 -1.92 2.60 1.16
CA ASP A 6 -0.48 2.28 1.11
C ASP A 6 -0.05 1.29 2.20
N THR A 7 -0.78 1.25 3.29
CA THR A 7 -0.49 0.36 4.40
C THR A 7 -1.70 0.27 5.32
N VAL A 8 -1.70 -0.74 6.19
CA VAL A 8 -2.68 -0.83 7.28
C VAL A 8 -2.02 -0.65 8.65
N ASP A 9 -0.75 -0.27 8.66
CA ASP A 9 -0.02 0.03 9.89
C ASP A 9 -0.25 1.51 10.25
N GLU A 10 -0.87 1.76 11.40
CA GLU A 10 -1.23 3.12 11.78
C GLU A 10 -0.03 4.02 12.04
N ASP A 11 1.04 3.48 12.61
CA ASP A 11 2.25 4.26 12.83
C ASP A 11 2.86 4.71 11.51
N TYR A 12 2.85 3.82 10.52
CA TYR A 12 3.33 4.15 9.17
C TYR A 12 2.47 5.24 8.55
N ILE A 13 1.16 5.14 8.65
CA ILE A 13 0.23 6.15 8.11
C ILE A 13 0.52 7.51 8.72
N HIS A 14 0.68 7.58 10.03
CA HIS A 14 0.96 8.85 10.71
C HIS A 14 2.32 9.43 10.33
N THR A 15 3.26 8.59 9.95
CA THR A 15 4.59 9.05 9.53
C THR A 15 4.57 9.59 8.11
N VAL A 16 3.90 8.91 7.19
CA VAL A 16 3.99 9.18 5.75
C VAL A 16 2.83 10.04 5.26
N ASP A 17 1.61 9.67 5.58
CA ASP A 17 0.42 10.31 5.02
C ASP A 17 -0.07 11.49 5.86
N ARG A 18 0.27 11.53 7.14
CA ARG A 18 -0.08 12.62 8.07
C ARG A 18 -1.52 13.10 7.88
N PRO A 19 -2.50 12.21 8.01
CA PRO A 19 -3.89 12.61 7.79
C PRO A 19 -4.30 13.69 8.80
N THR A 20 -5.08 14.67 8.31
CA THR A 20 -5.66 15.68 9.19
C THR A 20 -6.93 15.11 9.80
N GLY A 21 -6.87 14.72 11.06
CA GLY A 21 -8.00 14.13 11.74
C GLY A 21 -7.68 12.74 12.28
N HIS A 22 -8.65 12.19 12.99
CA HIS A 22 -8.47 10.91 13.67
C HIS A 22 -9.06 9.77 12.83
N TYR A 23 -8.34 9.37 11.79
CA TYR A 23 -8.72 8.21 11.01
C TYR A 23 -8.05 6.97 11.57
N SER A 24 -8.81 5.99 11.98
CA SER A 24 -8.26 4.68 12.26
C SER A 24 -8.25 3.86 10.96
N VAL A 25 -7.34 2.90 10.89
CA VAL A 25 -7.30 1.97 9.77
C VAL A 25 -8.64 1.25 9.63
N GLY A 26 -9.26 0.87 10.77
CA GLY A 26 -10.54 0.19 10.76
C GLY A 26 -11.62 1.01 10.07
N GLU A 27 -11.68 2.30 10.33
CA GLU A 27 -12.67 3.19 9.70
C GLU A 27 -12.45 3.28 8.19
N ILE A 28 -11.19 3.42 7.77
CA ILE A 28 -10.83 3.48 6.35
C ILE A 28 -11.25 2.18 5.65
N VAL A 29 -10.96 1.04 6.26
CA VAL A 29 -11.27 -0.26 5.70
C VAL A 29 -12.78 -0.47 5.59
N GLU A 30 -13.53 -0.11 6.61
CA GLU A 30 -15.00 -0.21 6.58
C GLU A 30 -15.59 0.66 5.46
N HIS A 31 -15.05 1.87 5.29
CA HIS A 31 -15.47 2.74 4.20
C HIS A 31 -15.21 2.09 2.85
N MET A 32 -14.04 1.48 2.67
CA MET A 32 -13.69 0.81 1.42
C MET A 32 -14.56 -0.42 1.16
N LYS A 33 -14.89 -1.18 2.21
CA LYS A 33 -15.79 -2.33 2.08
C LYS A 33 -17.18 -1.93 1.59
N ALA A 34 -17.61 -0.70 1.90
CA ALA A 34 -18.92 -0.21 1.48
C ALA A 34 -19.08 -0.13 -0.03
N PHE A 35 -17.98 -0.15 -0.80
CA PHE A 35 -18.04 -0.20 -2.25
C PHE A 35 -18.36 -1.59 -2.80
N GLN A 36 -18.39 -2.62 -1.95
CA GLN A 36 -18.75 -4.00 -2.32
C GLN A 36 -17.94 -4.54 -3.50
N GLY A 37 -16.64 -4.23 -3.53
CA GLY A 37 -15.76 -4.67 -4.60
C GLY A 37 -15.75 -3.79 -5.85
N ASN A 38 -16.61 -2.79 -5.92
CA ASN A 38 -16.65 -1.88 -7.06
C ASN A 38 -15.63 -0.76 -6.89
N CYS A 39 -14.37 -1.17 -6.69
CA CYS A 39 -13.27 -0.23 -6.47
C CYS A 39 -11.95 -0.84 -6.92
N ILE A 40 -10.98 0.05 -7.12
CA ILE A 40 -9.59 -0.32 -7.42
C ILE A 40 -8.75 0.20 -6.26
N ILE A 41 -7.95 -0.67 -5.65
CA ILE A 41 -7.02 -0.27 -4.59
C ILE A 41 -5.71 0.14 -5.26
N GLN A 42 -5.23 1.34 -4.94
CA GLN A 42 -3.95 1.85 -5.44
C GLN A 42 -2.98 1.93 -4.26
N THR A 43 -1.82 1.31 -4.39
CA THR A 43 -0.84 1.23 -3.31
C THR A 43 0.56 1.54 -3.80
N MET A 44 1.24 2.44 -3.09
CA MET A 44 2.63 2.78 -3.35
C MET A 44 3.53 2.05 -2.37
N PHE A 45 4.51 1.32 -2.91
CA PHE A 45 5.54 0.67 -2.11
C PHE A 45 6.86 1.41 -2.30
N MET A 46 7.56 1.67 -1.21
CA MET A 46 8.83 2.37 -1.24
C MET A 46 9.72 1.89 -0.11
N LYS A 47 11.00 2.27 -0.18
CA LYS A 47 12.01 1.92 0.80
C LYS A 47 12.69 3.18 1.31
N GLY A 48 13.54 3.04 2.31
CA GLY A 48 14.33 4.14 2.82
C GLY A 48 13.78 4.73 4.09
N SER A 49 14.06 6.00 4.30
CA SER A 49 13.63 6.69 5.52
C SER A 49 13.11 8.08 5.22
N TYR A 50 12.27 8.57 6.11
CA TYR A 50 11.71 9.90 6.04
C TYR A 50 11.76 10.53 7.44
N GLN A 51 12.49 11.64 7.55
CA GLN A 51 12.68 12.34 8.82
C GLN A 51 13.20 11.38 9.92
N GLY A 52 14.17 10.54 9.54
CA GLY A 52 14.80 9.60 10.45
C GLY A 52 13.99 8.35 10.79
N LYS A 53 12.83 8.19 10.19
CA LYS A 53 11.97 7.02 10.42
C LYS A 53 11.95 6.12 9.18
N ASP A 54 12.01 4.81 9.41
CA ASP A 54 11.92 3.82 8.35
C ASP A 54 10.53 3.86 7.72
N VAL A 55 10.48 4.03 6.39
CA VAL A 55 9.23 4.05 5.64
C VAL A 55 9.16 2.91 4.61
N ASP A 56 9.97 1.88 4.79
CA ASP A 56 9.95 0.69 3.93
C ASP A 56 8.69 -0.13 4.24
N ASN A 57 7.77 -0.19 3.29
CA ASN A 57 6.55 -0.99 3.40
C ASN A 57 6.57 -2.22 2.49
N THR A 58 7.75 -2.63 2.01
CA THR A 58 7.88 -3.78 1.10
C THR A 58 8.08 -5.10 1.82
N SER A 59 8.36 -5.09 3.12
CA SER A 59 8.58 -6.30 3.90
C SER A 59 7.27 -6.96 4.30
N ASP A 60 7.35 -8.23 4.66
CA ASP A 60 6.18 -9.01 5.07
C ASP A 60 5.45 -8.39 6.26
N LYS A 61 6.17 -7.70 7.14
CA LYS A 61 5.57 -7.01 8.28
C LYS A 61 4.44 -6.06 7.85
N TYR A 62 4.60 -5.41 6.70
CA TYR A 62 3.61 -4.47 6.17
C TYR A 62 2.75 -5.10 5.08
N VAL A 63 3.34 -5.92 4.23
CA VAL A 63 2.64 -6.51 3.07
C VAL A 63 1.58 -7.52 3.50
N LEU A 64 1.90 -8.41 4.44
CA LEU A 64 0.95 -9.46 4.80
C LEU A 64 -0.32 -8.94 5.48
N PRO A 65 -0.25 -8.03 6.47
CA PRO A 65 -1.48 -7.44 7.02
C PRO A 65 -2.25 -6.62 5.99
N TRP A 66 -1.55 -5.89 5.12
CA TRP A 66 -2.18 -5.14 4.03
C TRP A 66 -2.94 -6.08 3.09
N LEU A 67 -2.30 -7.20 2.71
CA LEU A 67 -2.92 -8.17 1.83
C LEU A 67 -4.18 -8.78 2.43
N GLU A 68 -4.17 -9.09 3.74
CA GLU A 68 -5.35 -9.62 4.41
C GLU A 68 -6.53 -8.64 4.34
N VAL A 69 -6.26 -7.34 4.52
CA VAL A 69 -7.28 -6.31 4.40
C VAL A 69 -7.78 -6.20 2.95
N VAL A 70 -6.86 -6.25 1.99
CA VAL A 70 -7.23 -6.21 0.57
C VAL A 70 -8.15 -7.38 0.23
N LYS A 71 -7.87 -8.58 0.76
CA LYS A 71 -8.73 -9.74 0.56
C LYS A 71 -10.13 -9.51 1.15
N GLU A 72 -10.24 -8.82 2.27
CA GLU A 72 -11.53 -8.50 2.88
C GLU A 72 -12.32 -7.48 2.05
N ILE A 73 -11.64 -6.48 1.50
CA ILE A 73 -12.27 -5.46 0.65
C ILE A 73 -12.75 -6.07 -0.66
N LYS A 74 -12.02 -7.06 -1.17
CA LYS A 74 -12.31 -7.74 -2.44
C LYS A 74 -12.45 -6.74 -3.60
N PRO A 75 -11.44 -5.88 -3.82
CA PRO A 75 -11.51 -4.94 -4.94
C PRO A 75 -11.49 -5.71 -6.26
N ARG A 76 -11.98 -5.08 -7.31
CA ARG A 76 -11.92 -5.71 -8.63
C ARG A 76 -10.52 -5.67 -9.23
N GLN A 77 -9.65 -4.80 -8.71
CA GLN A 77 -8.26 -4.71 -9.18
C GLN A 77 -7.40 -4.01 -8.12
N VAL A 78 -6.13 -4.37 -8.07
CA VAL A 78 -5.12 -3.66 -7.28
C VAL A 78 -4.08 -3.11 -8.24
N MET A 79 -3.71 -1.86 -8.06
CA MET A 79 -2.64 -1.20 -8.80
C MET A 79 -1.50 -0.91 -7.83
N ILE A 80 -0.34 -1.52 -8.06
CA ILE A 80 0.83 -1.24 -7.22
C ILE A 80 1.88 -0.49 -8.03
N TYR A 81 2.59 0.41 -7.35
CA TYR A 81 3.61 1.23 -7.98
C TYR A 81 4.64 1.66 -6.94
N THR A 82 5.68 2.32 -7.39
CA THR A 82 6.69 2.88 -6.49
C THR A 82 6.91 4.35 -6.84
N ILE A 83 7.75 5.04 -6.07
CA ILE A 83 8.03 6.46 -6.33
C ILE A 83 8.73 6.63 -7.68
N ASP A 84 8.48 7.76 -8.34
CA ASP A 84 9.08 8.04 -9.65
C ASP A 84 10.57 8.30 -9.56
N ARG A 85 10.98 8.98 -8.50
CA ARG A 85 12.39 9.37 -8.30
C ARG A 85 12.79 9.14 -6.86
N GLU A 86 14.01 8.71 -6.67
CA GLU A 86 14.61 8.71 -5.36
C GLU A 86 14.83 10.15 -4.93
N THR A 87 14.59 10.45 -3.65
CA THR A 87 14.70 11.80 -3.14
C THR A 87 15.87 11.87 -2.16
N PRO A 88 17.04 12.40 -2.60
CA PRO A 88 18.22 12.43 -1.73
C PRO A 88 17.97 13.14 -0.40
N ASP A 89 17.14 14.18 -0.41
CA ASP A 89 16.85 14.96 0.78
C ASP A 89 16.06 14.20 1.85
N HIS A 90 15.35 13.16 1.44
CA HIS A 90 14.49 12.36 2.33
C HIS A 90 14.90 10.90 2.41
N ASP A 91 16.00 10.53 1.75
CA ASP A 91 16.50 9.15 1.72
C ASP A 91 15.45 8.13 1.28
N LEU A 92 14.53 8.55 0.43
CA LEU A 92 13.50 7.66 -0.11
C LEU A 92 14.05 6.91 -1.32
N CYS A 93 13.77 5.62 -1.38
CA CYS A 93 14.23 4.75 -2.44
C CYS A 93 13.06 4.01 -3.08
N LYS A 94 13.22 3.70 -4.37
CA LYS A 94 12.24 2.91 -5.09
C LYS A 94 12.23 1.48 -4.57
N ALA A 95 11.05 0.86 -4.54
CA ALA A 95 10.95 -0.59 -4.43
C ALA A 95 11.57 -1.20 -5.70
N THR A 96 12.24 -2.32 -5.57
CA THR A 96 12.83 -2.99 -6.73
C THR A 96 11.77 -3.70 -7.56
N HIS A 97 12.10 -3.99 -8.84
CA HIS A 97 11.21 -4.78 -9.69
C HIS A 97 10.90 -6.13 -9.04
N GLU A 98 11.90 -6.77 -8.45
CA GLU A 98 11.73 -8.07 -7.79
C GLU A 98 10.77 -7.98 -6.60
N GLU A 99 10.88 -6.91 -5.81
CA GLU A 99 10.00 -6.70 -4.67
C GLU A 99 8.56 -6.49 -5.12
N LEU A 100 8.35 -5.65 -6.14
CA LEU A 100 7.02 -5.42 -6.68
C LEU A 100 6.43 -6.69 -7.30
N ASP A 101 7.25 -7.45 -8.03
CA ASP A 101 6.81 -8.71 -8.64
C ASP A 101 6.42 -9.74 -7.57
N ARG A 102 7.15 -9.80 -6.46
CA ARG A 102 6.82 -10.69 -5.35
C ARG A 102 5.46 -10.33 -4.75
N ILE A 103 5.23 -9.04 -4.54
CA ILE A 103 3.95 -8.58 -3.99
C ILE A 103 2.82 -8.85 -4.98
N ALA A 104 3.06 -8.60 -6.27
CA ALA A 104 2.06 -8.89 -7.31
C ALA A 104 1.70 -10.37 -7.34
N ALA A 105 2.69 -11.26 -7.16
CA ALA A 105 2.43 -12.68 -7.13
C ALA A 105 1.51 -13.07 -5.97
N LEU A 106 1.71 -12.46 -4.79
CA LEU A 106 0.85 -12.70 -3.64
C LEU A 106 -0.59 -12.26 -3.92
N ILE A 107 -0.77 -11.13 -4.60
CA ILE A 107 -2.09 -10.63 -4.96
C ILE A 107 -2.77 -11.57 -5.95
N LYS A 108 -2.03 -12.05 -6.95
CA LYS A 108 -2.56 -12.98 -7.94
C LYS A 108 -2.97 -14.31 -7.31
N GLU A 109 -2.19 -14.79 -6.34
CA GLU A 109 -2.54 -16.01 -5.60
C GLU A 109 -3.83 -15.86 -4.82
N ALA A 110 -4.17 -14.64 -4.42
CA ALA A 110 -5.44 -14.35 -3.75
C ALA A 110 -6.62 -14.25 -4.73
N GLY A 111 -6.38 -14.41 -6.03
CA GLY A 111 -7.42 -14.36 -7.05
C GLY A 111 -7.82 -12.95 -7.44
N ILE A 112 -6.96 -11.96 -7.19
CA ILE A 112 -7.26 -10.56 -7.48
C ILE A 112 -6.41 -10.09 -8.66
N LEU A 113 -7.02 -9.33 -9.57
CA LEU A 113 -6.31 -8.71 -10.70
C LEU A 113 -5.33 -7.67 -10.17
N VAL A 114 -4.11 -7.67 -10.69
CA VAL A 114 -3.09 -6.72 -10.26
C VAL A 114 -2.35 -6.15 -11.47
N SER A 115 -2.07 -4.85 -11.43
CA SER A 115 -1.18 -4.20 -12.38
C SER A 115 -0.02 -3.57 -11.63
N VAL A 116 1.14 -3.55 -12.26
CA VAL A 116 2.38 -3.06 -11.64
C VAL A 116 2.96 -1.95 -12.50
N SER A 117 3.32 -0.83 -11.86
CA SER A 117 4.07 0.26 -12.49
C SER A 117 5.41 0.39 -11.77
N TYR A 118 6.47 0.18 -12.52
CA TYR A 118 7.82 0.27 -11.96
C TYR A 118 8.33 1.74 -11.97
#